data_31d60dd850705bb71a837cf3c9a2963f
#
_entry.id   31d60dd850705bb71a837cf3c9a2963f
#
_cell.length_a   1.000
_cell.length_b   1.000
_cell.length_c   1.000
_cell.angle_alpha   90.00
_cell.angle_beta   90.00
_cell.angle_gamma   90.00
#
_symmetry.space_group_name_H-M   'P 1'
#
loop_
_entity.id
_entity.type
_entity.pdbx_description
1 polymer ?
#
loop_
_entity_poly.entity_id
_entity_poly.type
_entity_poly.pdbx_seq_one_letter_code
_entity_poly.pdbx_strand_id
1 'polypeptide(L)'
;TSYKLDDQLAATLPGGDRAPSRSLPIASLDAGLFFDRETEIKGRRFLQTLEPRLYYLNAPYRDQDGLPLFDTRPFTFSWGQLFRDNRYSGPDRQIDYNQLTVAMTSRLIRQSDGHERLSASLGQIFYFDDSLVVVPGETPVASGKSAWVADANYSPTDRWTIGASYQWDPKFRREDLASLRARYLFPNDGIVNL
;
A
#
# COMPACT_ATOMS: atom_id res chain seq x y z
N THR A 1 1.86 -20.02 -9.62
CA THR A 1 2.03 -20.75 -8.34
C THR A 1 1.64 -22.20 -8.55
N SER A 2 2.43 -23.13 -8.04
CA SER A 2 2.17 -24.57 -8.04
C SER A 2 2.60 -25.17 -6.71
N TYR A 3 1.88 -26.23 -6.29
CA TYR A 3 2.13 -26.91 -5.02
C TYR A 3 2.41 -28.39 -5.26
N LYS A 4 3.07 -29.01 -4.31
CA LYS A 4 3.21 -30.48 -4.23
C LYS A 4 2.86 -30.89 -2.82
N LEU A 5 1.74 -31.58 -2.67
CA LEU A 5 1.11 -31.91 -1.40
C LEU A 5 1.24 -33.38 -1.09
N ASP A 6 1.31 -33.73 0.18
CA ASP A 6 1.14 -35.10 0.64
C ASP A 6 -0.36 -35.51 0.61
N ASP A 7 -0.61 -36.80 0.85
CA ASP A 7 -1.97 -37.36 0.77
C ASP A 7 -2.92 -36.80 1.82
N GLN A 8 -2.40 -36.47 3.01
CA GLN A 8 -3.23 -35.96 4.10
C GLN A 8 -3.70 -34.55 3.77
N LEU A 9 -2.79 -33.68 3.32
CA LEU A 9 -3.10 -32.32 2.98
C LEU A 9 -3.95 -32.21 1.70
N ALA A 10 -3.63 -33.03 0.68
CA ALA A 10 -4.43 -33.10 -0.53
C ALA A 10 -5.89 -33.48 -0.24
N ALA A 11 -6.12 -34.42 0.69
CA ALA A 11 -7.47 -34.85 1.09
C ALA A 11 -8.31 -33.74 1.75
N THR A 12 -7.70 -32.65 2.22
CA THR A 12 -8.40 -31.51 2.79
C THR A 12 -8.90 -30.52 1.74
N LEU A 13 -8.40 -30.63 0.51
CA LEU A 13 -8.77 -29.73 -0.58
C LEU A 13 -9.98 -30.25 -1.37
N PRO A 14 -10.82 -29.36 -1.89
CA PRO A 14 -11.85 -29.72 -2.85
C PRO A 14 -11.21 -30.43 -4.06
N GLY A 15 -11.60 -31.68 -4.30
CA GLY A 15 -11.06 -32.49 -5.40
C GLY A 15 -9.81 -33.33 -5.10
N GLY A 16 -9.16 -33.16 -3.94
CA GLY A 16 -8.05 -34.00 -3.49
C GLY A 16 -6.78 -33.94 -4.36
N ASP A 17 -6.58 -32.86 -5.10
CA ASP A 17 -5.43 -32.72 -6.01
C ASP A 17 -4.12 -32.59 -5.23
N ARG A 18 -3.14 -33.43 -5.58
CA ARG A 18 -1.79 -33.41 -4.98
C ARG A 18 -0.84 -32.38 -5.59
N ALA A 19 -1.18 -31.86 -6.76
CA ALA A 19 -0.35 -30.89 -7.48
C ALA A 19 -1.17 -29.69 -7.98
N PRO A 20 -1.99 -29.06 -7.10
CA PRO A 20 -2.80 -27.95 -7.53
C PRO A 20 -1.92 -26.77 -8.00
N SER A 21 -2.35 -26.13 -9.06
CA SER A 21 -1.59 -25.02 -9.63
C SER A 21 -2.52 -23.91 -10.12
N ARG A 22 -1.96 -22.69 -10.15
CA ARG A 22 -2.63 -21.52 -10.68
C ARG A 22 -1.71 -20.76 -11.61
N SER A 23 -2.23 -20.40 -12.76
CA SER A 23 -1.63 -19.42 -13.67
C SER A 23 -2.65 -18.33 -13.97
N LEU A 24 -2.28 -17.08 -13.72
CA LEU A 24 -3.10 -15.92 -14.07
C LEU A 24 -2.22 -14.77 -14.54
N PRO A 25 -2.64 -14.00 -15.54
CA PRO A 25 -1.96 -12.78 -15.94
C PRO A 25 -2.25 -11.67 -14.94
N ILE A 26 -1.22 -10.88 -14.61
CA ILE A 26 -1.35 -9.62 -13.87
C ILE A 26 -0.77 -8.55 -14.77
N ALA A 27 -1.55 -7.52 -15.06
CA ALA A 27 -1.12 -6.38 -15.85
C ALA A 27 -1.21 -5.10 -15.02
N SER A 28 -0.16 -4.30 -15.06
CA SER A 28 -0.15 -3.00 -14.39
C SER A 28 0.46 -1.93 -15.27
N LEU A 29 -0.04 -0.71 -15.10
CA LEU A 29 0.52 0.49 -15.71
C LEU A 29 0.72 1.53 -14.60
N ASP A 30 1.96 1.99 -14.45
CA ASP A 30 2.36 3.01 -13.48
C ASP A 30 2.85 4.26 -14.20
N ALA A 31 2.23 5.38 -13.94
CA ALA A 31 2.57 6.66 -14.56
C ALA A 31 2.66 7.75 -13.50
N GLY A 32 3.73 8.54 -13.55
CA GLY A 32 3.96 9.65 -12.64
C GLY A 32 4.51 10.87 -13.38
N LEU A 33 4.20 12.04 -12.85
CA LEU A 33 4.78 13.31 -13.27
C LEU A 33 5.52 13.93 -12.09
N PHE A 34 6.56 14.68 -12.38
CA PHE A 34 7.33 15.41 -11.39
C PHE A 34 7.37 16.87 -11.78
N PHE A 35 6.80 17.70 -10.91
CA PHE A 35 6.92 19.14 -10.99
C PHE A 35 7.75 19.62 -9.82
N ASP A 36 8.62 20.59 -10.06
CA ASP A 36 9.41 21.19 -9.01
C ASP A 36 9.42 22.71 -9.11
N ARG A 37 9.64 23.36 -7.97
CA ARG A 37 9.86 24.78 -7.89
C ARG A 37 10.80 25.13 -6.76
N GLU A 38 11.63 26.14 -6.97
CA GLU A 38 12.37 26.75 -5.89
C GLU A 38 11.45 27.62 -5.03
N THR A 39 11.61 27.53 -3.75
CA THR A 39 10.88 28.35 -2.78
C THR A 39 11.78 28.79 -1.63
N GLU A 40 11.50 29.92 -1.03
CA GLU A 40 12.23 30.42 0.12
C GLU A 40 11.28 30.52 1.32
N ILE A 41 11.68 29.93 2.44
CA ILE A 41 10.92 29.96 3.69
C ILE A 41 11.88 30.41 4.81
N LYS A 42 11.59 31.57 5.41
CA LYS A 42 12.37 32.14 6.51
C LYS A 42 13.88 32.28 6.18
N GLY A 43 14.21 32.73 4.95
CA GLY A 43 15.59 32.94 4.49
C GLY A 43 16.34 31.65 4.13
N ARG A 44 15.64 30.50 4.06
CA ARG A 44 16.21 29.21 3.63
C ARG A 44 15.62 28.77 2.31
N ARG A 45 16.46 28.31 1.40
CA ARG A 45 16.04 27.82 0.09
C ARG A 45 15.63 26.35 0.16
N PHE A 46 14.52 26.06 -0.48
CA PHE A 46 13.96 24.72 -0.62
C PHE A 46 13.59 24.44 -2.07
N LEU A 47 13.68 23.17 -2.45
CA LEU A 47 13.02 22.63 -3.62
C LEU A 47 11.70 22.00 -3.16
N GLN A 48 10.58 22.52 -3.65
CA GLN A 48 9.26 21.91 -3.44
C GLN A 48 8.89 21.09 -4.66
N THR A 49 8.54 19.81 -4.45
CA THR A 49 8.04 18.93 -5.51
C THR A 49 6.54 18.78 -5.43
N LEU A 50 5.93 18.41 -6.56
CA LEU A 50 4.56 17.92 -6.67
C LEU A 50 4.58 16.72 -7.62
N GLU A 51 4.17 15.56 -7.12
CA GLU A 51 4.35 14.25 -7.73
C GLU A 51 3.00 13.52 -7.86
N PRO A 52 2.15 13.86 -8.85
CA PRO A 52 0.97 13.06 -9.13
C PRO A 52 1.35 11.71 -9.73
N ARG A 53 0.65 10.64 -9.29
CA ARG A 53 0.88 9.27 -9.72
C ARG A 53 -0.44 8.57 -9.99
N LEU A 54 -0.50 7.85 -11.09
CA LEU A 54 -1.60 6.97 -11.47
C LEU A 54 -1.06 5.55 -11.58
N TYR A 55 -1.75 4.62 -10.96
CA TYR A 55 -1.41 3.20 -11.03
C TYR A 55 -2.66 2.39 -11.36
N TYR A 56 -2.69 1.80 -12.55
CA TYR A 56 -3.75 0.88 -12.97
C TYR A 56 -3.29 -0.55 -12.76
N LEU A 57 -4.17 -1.39 -12.24
CA LEU A 57 -3.93 -2.81 -12.01
C LEU A 57 -5.12 -3.62 -12.50
N ASN A 58 -4.83 -4.66 -13.28
CA ASN A 58 -5.79 -5.66 -13.69
C ASN A 58 -5.25 -7.08 -13.41
N ALA A 59 -5.96 -7.83 -12.61
CA ALA A 59 -5.76 -9.24 -12.31
C ALA A 59 -7.12 -9.92 -12.42
N PRO A 60 -7.41 -10.65 -13.52
CA PRO A 60 -8.72 -11.27 -13.72
C PRO A 60 -8.98 -12.36 -12.70
N TYR A 61 -10.25 -12.55 -12.37
CA TYR A 61 -10.68 -13.64 -11.49
C TYR A 61 -10.20 -14.99 -12.01
N ARG A 62 -9.73 -15.81 -11.09
CA ARG A 62 -9.49 -17.24 -11.25
C ARG A 62 -9.95 -17.95 -9.99
N ASP A 63 -10.68 -19.03 -10.17
CA ASP A 63 -11.03 -19.91 -9.05
C ASP A 63 -9.76 -20.42 -8.36
N GLN A 64 -9.73 -20.30 -7.04
CA GLN A 64 -8.60 -20.66 -6.19
C GLN A 64 -9.03 -21.54 -5.01
N ASP A 65 -10.26 -22.02 -4.99
CA ASP A 65 -10.80 -22.81 -3.88
C ASP A 65 -10.10 -24.18 -3.76
N GLY A 66 -9.61 -24.71 -4.88
CA GLY A 66 -8.81 -25.93 -4.93
C GLY A 66 -7.34 -25.74 -4.53
N LEU A 67 -6.90 -24.54 -4.15
CA LEU A 67 -5.52 -24.28 -3.72
C LEU A 67 -5.41 -24.29 -2.19
N PRO A 68 -4.32 -24.81 -1.63
CA PRO A 68 -4.07 -24.75 -0.20
C PRO A 68 -3.97 -23.29 0.27
N LEU A 69 -4.28 -23.09 1.54
CA LEU A 69 -4.10 -21.82 2.22
C LEU A 69 -3.26 -22.08 3.48
N PHE A 70 -2.03 -21.56 3.49
CA PHE A 70 -1.11 -21.71 4.62
C PHE A 70 -1.15 -20.48 5.52
N ASP A 71 -0.27 -19.52 5.27
CA ASP A 71 -0.07 -18.32 6.11
C ASP A 71 -0.45 -17.02 5.39
N THR A 72 -1.24 -17.11 4.35
CA THR A 72 -1.70 -15.94 3.62
C THR A 72 -2.71 -15.15 4.45
N ARG A 73 -2.40 -13.88 4.66
CA ARG A 73 -3.24 -12.92 5.40
C ARG A 73 -3.35 -11.62 4.62
N PRO A 74 -4.45 -10.89 4.76
CA PRO A 74 -4.56 -9.56 4.19
C PRO A 74 -3.58 -8.62 4.88
N PHE A 75 -2.95 -7.75 4.11
CA PHE A 75 -2.22 -6.63 4.66
C PHE A 75 -3.17 -5.58 5.22
N THR A 76 -2.77 -4.93 6.30
CA THR A 76 -3.45 -3.72 6.74
C THR A 76 -3.37 -2.66 5.65
N PHE A 77 -4.52 -2.11 5.27
CA PHE A 77 -4.57 -1.08 4.26
C PHE A 77 -3.75 0.14 4.69
N SER A 78 -2.91 0.65 3.83
CA SER A 78 -1.98 1.74 4.12
C SER A 78 -1.47 2.38 2.83
N TRP A 79 -0.66 3.43 2.92
CA TRP A 79 -0.02 4.04 1.76
C TRP A 79 0.71 3.02 0.86
N GLY A 80 1.46 2.11 1.47
CA GLY A 80 2.19 1.06 0.73
C GLY A 80 1.29 0.07 -0.01
N GLN A 81 0.01 -0.05 0.36
CA GLN A 81 -0.93 -0.96 -0.29
C GLN A 81 -1.59 -0.36 -1.54
N LEU A 82 -1.50 0.96 -1.72
CA LEU A 82 -2.11 1.64 -2.87
C LEU A 82 -1.53 1.19 -4.22
N PHE A 83 -0.28 0.69 -4.24
CA PHE A 83 0.48 0.36 -5.44
C PHE A 83 0.92 -1.11 -5.50
N ARG A 84 0.28 -1.98 -4.71
CA ARG A 84 0.58 -3.41 -4.71
C ARG A 84 -0.29 -4.17 -5.70
N ASP A 85 0.28 -5.21 -6.27
CA ASP A 85 -0.38 -6.16 -7.17
C ASP A 85 -1.18 -7.23 -6.42
N ASN A 86 -0.96 -7.40 -5.12
CA ASN A 86 -1.71 -8.31 -4.27
C ASN A 86 -1.90 -7.72 -2.86
N ARG A 87 -3.12 -7.84 -2.32
CA ARG A 87 -3.40 -7.43 -0.92
C ARG A 87 -3.01 -8.46 0.12
N TYR A 88 -2.64 -9.65 -0.32
CA TYR A 88 -2.29 -10.77 0.57
C TYR A 88 -0.78 -10.91 0.75
N SER A 89 -0.35 -11.40 1.93
CA SER A 89 1.05 -11.55 2.29
C SER A 89 1.73 -12.74 1.62
N GLY A 90 0.97 -13.76 1.25
CA GLY A 90 1.49 -15.01 0.71
C GLY A 90 1.10 -15.24 -0.75
N PRO A 91 1.69 -16.26 -1.39
CA PRO A 91 1.39 -16.62 -2.78
C PRO A 91 0.12 -17.49 -2.92
N ASP A 92 -0.52 -17.91 -1.82
CA ASP A 92 -1.62 -18.88 -1.85
C ASP A 92 -2.89 -18.27 -2.44
N ARG A 93 -3.08 -16.98 -2.25
CA ARG A 93 -4.18 -16.23 -2.85
C ARG A 93 -3.67 -15.02 -3.60
N GLN A 94 -4.24 -14.81 -4.78
CA GLN A 94 -4.09 -13.60 -5.57
C GLN A 94 -5.46 -12.98 -5.74
N ILE A 95 -5.64 -11.79 -5.24
CA ILE A 95 -6.92 -11.11 -5.40
C ILE A 95 -7.13 -10.72 -6.86
N ASP A 96 -8.38 -10.81 -7.29
CA ASP A 96 -8.84 -10.30 -8.58
C ASP A 96 -9.09 -8.80 -8.46
N TYR A 97 -8.41 -8.04 -9.30
CA TYR A 97 -8.49 -6.58 -9.32
C TYR A 97 -8.73 -6.02 -10.72
N ASN A 98 -9.58 -5.03 -10.77
CA ASN A 98 -9.68 -4.06 -11.86
C ASN A 98 -9.79 -2.70 -11.18
N GLN A 99 -8.66 -1.98 -11.07
CA GLN A 99 -8.58 -0.80 -10.22
C GLN A 99 -7.65 0.27 -10.78
N LEU A 100 -7.94 1.51 -10.38
CA LEU A 100 -7.09 2.68 -10.61
C LEU A 100 -6.76 3.34 -9.27
N THR A 101 -5.49 3.45 -8.96
CA THR A 101 -5.00 4.27 -7.85
C THR A 101 -4.64 5.65 -8.36
N VAL A 102 -5.14 6.66 -7.66
CA VAL A 102 -4.77 8.06 -7.87
C VAL A 102 -4.11 8.58 -6.60
N ALA A 103 -2.92 9.12 -6.75
CA ALA A 103 -2.15 9.62 -5.61
C ALA A 103 -1.37 10.88 -5.96
N MET A 104 -1.05 11.64 -4.92
CA MET A 104 -0.22 12.83 -5.02
C MET A 104 0.72 12.91 -3.82
N THR A 105 1.98 13.21 -4.07
CA THR A 105 2.98 13.50 -3.04
C THR A 105 3.56 14.89 -3.26
N SER A 106 3.81 15.61 -2.19
CA SER A 106 4.59 16.85 -2.21
C SER A 106 5.71 16.76 -1.19
N ARG A 107 6.92 17.20 -1.58
CA ARG A 107 8.10 17.18 -0.73
C ARG A 107 8.69 18.58 -0.63
N LEU A 108 9.30 18.85 0.50
CA LEU A 108 10.08 20.06 0.74
C LEU A 108 11.51 19.67 1.10
N ILE A 109 12.41 19.84 0.14
CA ILE A 109 13.81 19.43 0.23
C ILE A 109 14.68 20.68 0.43
N ARG A 110 15.47 20.71 1.50
CA ARG A 110 16.37 21.83 1.75
C ARG A 110 17.55 21.80 0.77
N GLN A 111 17.75 22.90 0.02
CA GLN A 111 18.75 22.93 -1.04
C GLN A 111 20.20 22.87 -0.54
N SER A 112 20.46 23.30 0.69
CA SER A 112 21.83 23.34 1.23
C SER A 112 22.48 21.98 1.43
N ASP A 113 21.69 20.94 1.64
CA ASP A 113 22.17 19.58 1.99
C ASP A 113 21.31 18.45 1.41
N GLY A 114 20.27 18.76 0.64
CA GLY A 114 19.36 17.79 0.05
C GLY A 114 18.45 17.10 1.07
N HIS A 115 18.38 17.58 2.33
CA HIS A 115 17.57 16.92 3.35
C HIS A 115 16.09 17.21 3.19
N GLU A 116 15.26 16.13 3.12
CA GLU A 116 13.81 16.25 3.09
C GLU A 116 13.29 16.71 4.45
N ARG A 117 12.65 17.88 4.48
CA ARG A 117 12.09 18.47 5.70
C ARG A 117 10.63 18.15 5.91
N LEU A 118 9.90 17.98 4.84
CA LEU A 118 8.49 17.64 4.85
C LEU A 118 8.19 16.80 3.63
N SER A 119 7.43 15.72 3.82
CA SER A 119 6.69 15.06 2.76
C SER A 119 5.25 14.87 3.20
N ALA A 120 4.33 15.01 2.26
CA ALA A 120 2.92 14.77 2.47
C ALA A 120 2.36 14.06 1.23
N SER A 121 1.64 12.99 1.46
CA SER A 121 1.08 12.14 0.42
C SER A 121 -0.40 11.89 0.69
N LEU A 122 -1.21 11.84 -0.37
CA LEU A 122 -2.63 11.53 -0.32
C LEU A 122 -2.98 10.64 -1.49
N GLY A 123 -3.75 9.57 -1.26
CA GLY A 123 -4.16 8.67 -2.33
C GLY A 123 -5.45 7.91 -2.04
N GLN A 124 -6.03 7.37 -3.10
CA GLN A 124 -7.25 6.57 -3.06
C GLN A 124 -7.26 5.57 -4.21
N ILE A 125 -7.87 4.40 -4.00
CA ILE A 125 -8.14 3.41 -5.04
C ILE A 125 -9.60 3.53 -5.49
N PHE A 126 -9.80 3.41 -6.80
CA PHE A 126 -11.09 3.24 -7.45
C PHE A 126 -11.17 1.79 -7.95
N TYR A 127 -12.04 0.99 -7.35
CA TYR A 127 -12.33 -0.39 -7.76
C TYR A 127 -13.46 -0.37 -8.79
N PHE A 128 -13.22 -0.92 -9.97
CA PHE A 128 -14.22 -0.94 -11.04
C PHE A 128 -15.18 -2.13 -10.90
N ASP A 129 -14.68 -3.23 -10.31
CA ASP A 129 -15.45 -4.45 -10.11
C ASP A 129 -15.35 -4.91 -8.64
N ASP A 130 -16.32 -5.72 -8.20
CA ASP A 130 -16.26 -6.41 -6.93
C ASP A 130 -15.22 -7.53 -7.02
N SER A 131 -14.40 -7.71 -5.98
CA SER A 131 -13.50 -8.86 -5.92
C SER A 131 -14.25 -10.13 -5.49
N LEU A 132 -13.91 -11.27 -6.10
CA LEU A 132 -14.49 -12.57 -5.79
C LEU A 132 -13.54 -13.44 -4.96
N VAL A 133 -12.23 -13.18 -5.02
CA VAL A 133 -11.24 -13.91 -4.25
C VAL A 133 -11.13 -13.32 -2.86
N VAL A 134 -11.42 -14.14 -1.85
CA VAL A 134 -11.32 -13.78 -0.43
C VAL A 134 -10.60 -14.87 0.35
N VAL A 135 -10.03 -14.53 1.49
CA VAL A 135 -9.57 -15.51 2.49
C VAL A 135 -10.65 -15.69 3.56
N PRO A 136 -10.70 -16.85 4.25
CA PRO A 136 -11.67 -17.09 5.30
C PRO A 136 -11.69 -15.97 6.34
N GLY A 137 -12.90 -15.47 6.66
CA GLY A 137 -13.11 -14.40 7.63
C GLY A 137 -13.03 -12.98 7.07
N GLU A 138 -12.73 -12.82 5.77
CA GLU A 138 -12.78 -11.52 5.10
C GLU A 138 -14.09 -11.30 4.34
N THR A 139 -14.40 -10.01 4.15
CA THR A 139 -15.43 -9.58 3.21
C THR A 139 -14.81 -9.23 1.86
N PRO A 140 -15.49 -9.55 0.73
CA PRO A 140 -15.05 -9.10 -0.59
C PRO A 140 -14.83 -7.58 -0.65
N VAL A 141 -13.86 -7.17 -1.44
CA VAL A 141 -13.70 -5.74 -1.76
C VAL A 141 -14.80 -5.36 -2.74
N ALA A 142 -15.71 -4.51 -2.31
CA ALA A 142 -16.76 -4.02 -3.18
C ALA A 142 -16.24 -2.96 -4.15
N SER A 143 -16.83 -2.92 -5.33
CA SER A 143 -16.61 -1.83 -6.30
C SER A 143 -16.89 -0.46 -5.71
N GLY A 144 -16.23 0.56 -6.23
CA GLY A 144 -16.32 1.93 -5.74
C GLY A 144 -14.97 2.50 -5.28
N LYS A 145 -14.97 3.21 -4.17
CA LYS A 145 -13.77 3.91 -3.67
C LYS A 145 -13.27 3.28 -2.38
N SER A 146 -11.96 3.16 -2.25
CA SER A 146 -11.34 2.85 -0.96
C SER A 146 -11.47 4.00 0.03
N ALA A 147 -11.05 3.77 1.28
CA ALA A 147 -10.70 4.85 2.17
C ALA A 147 -9.63 5.76 1.55
N TRP A 148 -9.64 7.04 1.92
CA TRP A 148 -8.52 7.92 1.68
C TRP A 148 -7.35 7.53 2.58
N VAL A 149 -6.16 7.52 2.02
CA VAL A 149 -4.92 7.31 2.77
C VAL A 149 -4.06 8.54 2.67
N ALA A 150 -3.70 9.09 3.81
CA ALA A 150 -2.73 10.18 3.92
C ALA A 150 -1.52 9.70 4.72
N ASP A 151 -0.33 10.09 4.30
CA ASP A 151 0.93 9.87 5.00
C ASP A 151 1.74 11.17 4.97
N ALA A 152 2.32 11.53 6.12
CA ALA A 152 3.15 12.72 6.23
C ALA A 152 4.38 12.44 7.09
N ASN A 153 5.53 12.99 6.69
CA ASN A 153 6.74 12.97 7.49
C ASN A 153 7.29 14.39 7.59
N TYR A 154 7.67 14.79 8.80
CA TYR A 154 8.22 16.10 9.11
C TYR A 154 9.51 15.99 9.91
N SER A 155 10.58 16.58 9.42
CA SER A 155 11.89 16.64 10.07
C SER A 155 12.24 18.09 10.44
N PRO A 156 11.76 18.58 11.62
CA PRO A 156 12.02 19.96 12.05
C PRO A 156 13.53 20.26 12.21
N THR A 157 14.28 19.24 12.59
CA THR A 157 15.75 19.26 12.71
C THR A 157 16.34 17.99 12.10
N ASP A 158 17.68 17.92 12.00
CA ASP A 158 18.35 16.72 11.50
C ASP A 158 18.28 15.53 12.47
N ARG A 159 17.74 15.73 13.66
CA ARG A 159 17.63 14.73 14.72
C ARG A 159 16.21 14.26 14.98
N TRP A 160 15.22 15.03 14.60
CA TRP A 160 13.82 14.71 14.79
C TRP A 160 13.17 14.30 13.48
N THR A 161 12.44 13.20 13.51
CA THR A 161 11.51 12.80 12.45
C THR A 161 10.17 12.48 13.10
N ILE A 162 9.12 13.13 12.63
CA ILE A 162 7.74 12.92 13.06
C ILE A 162 6.97 12.41 11.85
N GLY A 163 6.34 11.25 11.98
CA GLY A 163 5.52 10.63 10.95
C GLY A 163 4.08 10.54 11.40
N ALA A 164 3.15 10.79 10.51
CA ALA A 164 1.72 10.61 10.72
C ALA A 164 1.11 9.85 9.55
N SER A 165 0.24 8.88 9.85
CA SER A 165 -0.56 8.19 8.83
C SER A 165 -2.02 8.25 9.25
N TYR A 166 -2.90 8.47 8.28
CA TYR A 166 -4.32 8.65 8.52
C TYR A 166 -5.12 7.98 7.41
N GLN A 167 -6.20 7.28 7.81
CA GLN A 167 -7.15 6.68 6.89
C GLN A 167 -8.55 7.12 7.25
N TRP A 168 -9.28 7.56 6.26
CA TRP A 168 -10.66 7.99 6.40
C TRP A 168 -11.54 7.38 5.32
N ASP A 169 -12.56 6.63 5.76
CA ASP A 169 -13.56 6.06 4.88
C ASP A 169 -14.75 7.02 4.70
N PRO A 170 -14.90 7.61 3.51
CA PRO A 170 -15.99 8.54 3.25
C PRO A 170 -17.37 7.86 3.23
N LYS A 171 -17.44 6.56 2.93
CA LYS A 171 -18.68 5.80 2.86
C LYS A 171 -19.29 5.59 4.25
N PHE A 172 -18.45 5.27 5.22
CA PHE A 172 -18.88 5.03 6.61
C PHE A 172 -18.66 6.25 7.51
N ARG A 173 -18.05 7.32 7.00
CA ARG A 173 -17.69 8.54 7.74
C ARG A 173 -16.95 8.24 9.05
N ARG A 174 -16.03 7.29 9.00
CA ARG A 174 -15.25 6.86 10.15
C ARG A 174 -13.75 6.87 9.84
N GLU A 175 -12.97 7.01 10.90
CA GLU A 175 -11.53 6.77 10.88
C GLU A 175 -11.29 5.25 10.95
N ASP A 176 -10.52 4.72 9.99
CA ASP A 176 -10.14 3.31 10.01
C ASP A 176 -8.78 3.12 10.69
N LEU A 177 -7.89 4.09 10.55
CA LEU A 177 -6.58 4.08 11.16
C LEU A 177 -6.04 5.50 11.33
N ALA A 178 -5.49 5.79 12.51
CA ALA A 178 -4.64 6.96 12.74
C ALA A 178 -3.39 6.52 13.49
N SER A 179 -2.22 6.93 13.04
CA SER A 179 -0.97 6.67 13.74
C SER A 179 -0.08 7.91 13.75
N LEU A 180 0.59 8.11 14.87
CA LEU A 180 1.63 9.11 15.04
C LEU A 180 2.88 8.42 15.57
N ARG A 181 4.02 8.75 15.00
CA ARG A 181 5.32 8.23 15.41
C ARG A 181 6.33 9.38 15.48
N ALA A 182 7.19 9.33 16.47
CA ALA A 182 8.28 10.27 16.58
C ALA A 182 9.61 9.53 16.81
N ARG A 183 10.65 10.00 16.17
CA ARG A 183 12.01 9.47 16.29
C ARG A 183 12.96 10.59 16.63
N TYR A 184 13.81 10.35 17.63
CA TYR A 184 14.89 11.26 18.00
C TYR A 184 16.24 10.55 17.93
N LEU A 185 17.21 11.19 17.28
CA LEU A 185 18.59 10.73 17.18
C LEU A 185 19.48 11.53 18.15
N PHE A 186 20.08 10.86 19.11
CA PHE A 186 21.01 11.46 20.06
C PHE A 186 22.38 11.77 19.40
N PRO A 187 23.18 12.72 19.99
CA PRO A 187 24.51 13.03 19.45
C PRO A 187 25.51 11.88 19.45
N ASN A 188 25.28 10.84 20.25
CA ASN A 188 26.10 9.64 20.40
C ASN A 188 25.50 8.41 19.71
N ASP A 189 24.74 8.63 18.62
CA ASP A 189 24.11 7.60 17.78
C ASP A 189 23.03 6.75 18.49
N GLY A 190 22.60 7.14 19.69
CA GLY A 190 21.44 6.56 20.34
C GLY A 190 20.13 6.97 19.64
N ILE A 191 19.15 6.05 19.58
CA ILE A 191 17.85 6.27 18.93
C ILE A 191 16.74 6.02 19.94
N VAL A 192 15.77 6.93 20.01
CA VAL A 192 14.48 6.72 20.68
C VAL A 192 13.37 6.82 19.65
N ASN A 193 12.48 5.81 19.66
CA ASN A 193 11.24 5.78 18.89
C ASN A 193 10.06 5.82 19.89
N LEU A 194 9.06 6.64 19.58
CA LEU A 194 7.82 6.86 20.31
C LEU A 194 6.63 6.58 19.41
#